data_24bacb5c0d609d6e364ac360efaef94e
#
_entry.id   24bacb5c0d609d6e364ac360efaef94e
#
_cell.length_a   1.000
_cell.length_b   1.000
_cell.length_c   1.000
_cell.angle_alpha   90.00
_cell.angle_beta   90.00
_cell.angle_gamma   90.00
#
_symmetry.space_group_name_H-M   'P 1'
#
loop_
_entity.id
_entity.type
_entity.pdbx_description
1 polymer ?
#
loop_
_entity_poly.entity_id
_entity_poly.type
_entity_poly.pdbx_seq_one_letter_code
_entity_poly.pdbx_strand_id
1 'polypeptide(L)'
;MACSPTTTARKKARTPVNPLVGPLLTDFYQISMAYSYWRHKRHEVEGVFELYFRQNPFGGEFTVFAGLDECIRYLESFKVTDTDIEYLRTLLPRAEPGFFDWLRALDASDVTVHAVRE
;
A
#
# COMPACT_ATOMS: atom_id res chain seq x y z
N MET A 1 18.66 29.52 19.97
CA MET A 1 18.34 28.28 20.75
C MET A 1 17.12 27.66 20.12
N ALA A 2 17.30 26.67 19.28
CA ALA A 2 16.21 25.94 18.64
C ALA A 2 15.98 24.62 19.40
N CYS A 3 14.82 24.51 20.03
CA CYS A 3 14.41 23.30 20.73
C CYS A 3 13.76 22.37 19.71
N SER A 4 14.43 21.28 19.36
CA SER A 4 13.86 20.20 18.57
C SER A 4 13.02 19.31 19.47
N PRO A 5 11.73 19.07 19.18
CA PRO A 5 10.96 18.08 19.92
C PRO A 5 11.33 16.67 19.39
N THR A 6 12.08 15.94 20.18
CA THR A 6 12.27 14.51 20.00
C THR A 6 10.96 13.81 20.40
N THR A 7 10.13 13.51 19.42
CA THR A 7 8.92 12.71 19.65
C THR A 7 9.32 11.24 19.76
N THR A 8 9.45 10.75 20.97
CA THR A 8 9.60 9.33 21.27
C THR A 8 8.27 8.64 20.94
N ALA A 9 8.20 7.94 19.83
CA ALA A 9 7.04 7.16 19.44
C ALA A 9 6.76 6.08 20.49
N ARG A 10 5.69 6.27 21.26
CA ARG A 10 5.18 5.30 22.23
C ARG A 10 4.65 4.11 21.43
N LYS A 11 5.32 2.96 21.52
CA LYS A 11 4.92 1.70 20.90
C LYS A 11 3.56 1.28 21.44
N LYS A 12 2.49 1.70 20.77
CA LYS A 12 1.10 1.34 21.10
C LYS A 12 0.93 -0.15 20.77
N ALA A 13 0.27 -0.90 21.65
CA ALA A 13 -0.07 -2.29 21.37
C ALA A 13 -0.77 -2.37 20.00
N ARG A 14 -0.18 -3.14 19.06
CA ARG A 14 -0.67 -3.22 17.68
C ARG A 14 -2.04 -3.90 17.71
N THR A 15 -3.08 -3.19 17.34
CA THR A 15 -4.38 -3.80 17.03
C THR A 15 -4.18 -4.77 15.87
N PRO A 16 -4.80 -5.96 15.88
CA PRO A 16 -4.71 -6.87 14.74
C PRO A 16 -5.12 -6.17 13.45
N VAL A 17 -4.33 -6.36 12.40
CA VAL A 17 -4.70 -5.88 11.05
C VAL A 17 -5.97 -6.60 10.64
N ASN A 18 -6.91 -5.88 10.01
CA ASN A 18 -8.12 -6.50 9.48
C ASN A 18 -7.75 -7.57 8.45
N PRO A 19 -8.08 -8.84 8.66
CA PRO A 19 -7.67 -9.93 7.77
C PRO A 19 -8.31 -9.84 6.38
N LEU A 20 -9.33 -9.01 6.21
CA LEU A 20 -9.97 -8.76 4.92
C LEU A 20 -9.24 -7.70 4.07
N VAL A 21 -8.30 -6.98 4.67
CA VAL A 21 -7.52 -5.94 3.99
C VAL A 21 -6.13 -6.48 3.69
N GLY A 22 -5.86 -6.70 2.43
CA GLY A 22 -4.57 -7.24 1.97
C GLY A 22 -4.17 -6.68 0.60
N PRO A 23 -2.98 -7.04 0.11
CA PRO A 23 -2.43 -6.53 -1.15
C PRO A 23 -3.32 -6.80 -2.37
N LEU A 24 -4.14 -7.85 -2.33
CA LEU A 24 -5.05 -8.19 -3.42
C LEU A 24 -6.43 -7.54 -3.30
N LEU A 25 -6.68 -6.72 -2.25
CA LEU A 25 -7.87 -5.88 -2.20
C LEU A 25 -7.65 -4.64 -3.07
N THR A 26 -7.55 -4.88 -4.37
CA THR A 26 -7.27 -3.86 -5.38
C THR A 26 -7.85 -4.26 -6.73
N ASP A 27 -7.91 -3.33 -7.67
CA ASP A 27 -8.32 -3.64 -9.03
C ASP A 27 -7.20 -4.40 -9.78
N PHE A 28 -7.60 -5.38 -10.57
CA PHE A 28 -6.64 -6.23 -11.31
C PHE A 28 -5.68 -5.45 -12.20
N TYR A 29 -6.12 -4.32 -12.77
CA TYR A 29 -5.25 -3.50 -13.61
C TYR A 29 -4.01 -2.99 -12.88
N GLN A 30 -4.06 -2.80 -11.56
CA GLN A 30 -2.89 -2.38 -10.77
C GLN A 30 -1.82 -3.47 -10.77
N ILE A 31 -2.21 -4.73 -10.67
CA ILE A 31 -1.28 -5.87 -10.75
C ILE A 31 -0.68 -5.98 -12.16
N SER A 32 -1.49 -5.83 -13.21
CA SER A 32 -0.98 -5.87 -14.60
C SER A 32 -0.07 -4.68 -14.93
N MET A 33 -0.32 -3.50 -14.35
CA MET A 33 0.58 -2.35 -14.45
C MET A 33 1.90 -2.61 -13.70
N ALA A 34 1.86 -3.16 -12.50
CA ALA A 34 3.05 -3.55 -11.74
C ALA A 34 3.92 -4.53 -12.55
N TYR A 35 3.28 -5.52 -13.19
CA TYR A 35 3.98 -6.43 -14.11
C TYR A 35 4.62 -5.71 -15.29
N SER A 36 3.92 -4.76 -15.90
CA SER A 36 4.46 -3.95 -16.99
C SER A 36 5.67 -3.12 -16.54
N TYR A 37 5.59 -2.45 -15.40
CA TYR A 37 6.71 -1.68 -14.85
C TYR A 37 7.92 -2.58 -14.55
N TRP A 38 7.69 -3.72 -13.91
CA TRP A 38 8.75 -4.68 -13.62
C TRP A 38 9.42 -5.18 -14.91
N ARG A 39 8.65 -5.59 -15.89
CA ARG A 39 9.15 -6.10 -17.17
C ARG A 39 9.98 -5.06 -17.93
N HIS A 40 9.59 -3.79 -17.86
CA HIS A 40 10.32 -2.70 -18.50
C HIS A 40 11.41 -2.08 -17.60
N LYS A 41 11.72 -2.71 -16.46
CA LYS A 41 12.73 -2.24 -15.48
C LYS A 41 12.48 -0.81 -14.99
N ARG A 42 11.21 -0.47 -14.79
CA ARG A 42 10.75 0.84 -14.29
C ARG A 42 10.15 0.79 -12.89
N HIS A 43 10.23 -0.34 -12.22
CA HIS A 43 9.67 -0.56 -10.88
C HIS A 43 10.48 0.13 -9.77
N GLU A 44 11.70 0.59 -10.07
CA GLU A 44 12.53 1.37 -9.14
C GLU A 44 12.40 2.91 -9.37
N VAL A 45 11.53 3.34 -10.30
CA VAL A 45 11.32 4.77 -10.55
C VAL A 45 10.42 5.35 -9.48
N GLU A 46 10.90 6.39 -8.81
CA GLU A 46 10.12 7.13 -7.83
C GLU A 46 8.86 7.73 -8.47
N GLY A 47 7.73 7.57 -7.78
CA GLY A 47 6.44 8.11 -8.19
C GLY A 47 5.75 8.82 -7.03
N VAL A 48 4.96 9.83 -7.34
CA VAL A 48 4.12 10.55 -6.37
C VAL A 48 2.67 10.21 -6.63
N PHE A 49 1.97 9.79 -5.59
CA PHE A 49 0.57 9.41 -5.65
C PHE A 49 -0.24 10.23 -4.67
N GLU A 50 -1.50 10.45 -5.01
CA GLU A 50 -2.45 11.12 -4.14
C GLU A 50 -3.53 10.14 -3.69
N LEU A 51 -3.80 10.13 -2.38
CA LEU A 51 -4.96 9.45 -1.80
C LEU A 51 -6.03 10.51 -1.52
N TYR A 52 -7.20 10.40 -2.17
CA TYR A 52 -8.26 11.39 -2.06
C TYR A 52 -9.64 10.78 -2.21
N PHE A 53 -10.66 11.50 -1.77
CA PHE A 53 -12.06 11.13 -1.95
C PHE A 53 -12.58 11.72 -3.27
N ARG A 54 -13.08 10.88 -4.17
CA ARG A 54 -13.65 11.32 -5.46
C ARG A 54 -15.02 11.93 -5.32
N GLN A 55 -15.80 11.44 -4.35
CA GLN A 55 -17.16 11.89 -4.08
C GLN A 55 -17.40 11.90 -2.58
N ASN A 56 -18.18 12.86 -2.10
CA ASN A 56 -18.62 12.87 -0.73
C ASN A 56 -19.60 11.70 -0.50
N PRO A 57 -19.51 11.00 0.63
CA PRO A 57 -20.40 9.90 0.95
C PRO A 57 -21.84 10.41 1.16
N PHE A 58 -22.81 9.55 0.89
CA PHE A 58 -24.23 9.78 1.16
C PHE A 58 -24.84 11.03 0.48
N GLY A 59 -24.23 11.50 -0.60
CA GLY A 59 -24.69 12.73 -1.27
C GLY A 59 -24.45 14.00 -0.44
N GLY A 60 -23.57 13.93 0.55
CA GLY A 60 -23.19 15.06 1.40
C GLY A 60 -22.36 16.12 0.71
N GLU A 61 -22.22 17.28 1.33
CA GLU A 61 -21.43 18.40 0.80
C GLU A 61 -19.97 18.37 1.25
N PHE A 62 -19.62 17.48 2.20
CA PHE A 62 -18.25 17.35 2.74
C PHE A 62 -17.95 15.90 3.12
N THR A 63 -16.66 15.62 3.31
CA THR A 63 -16.17 14.35 3.83
C THR A 63 -15.31 14.62 5.07
N VAL A 64 -15.56 13.87 6.14
CA VAL A 64 -14.70 13.88 7.32
C VAL A 64 -13.49 13.00 7.02
N PHE A 65 -12.30 13.59 7.09
CA PHE A 65 -11.05 12.84 6.97
C PHE A 65 -10.75 12.11 8.26
N ALA A 66 -10.67 10.78 8.19
CA ALA A 66 -10.30 9.90 9.29
C ALA A 66 -9.73 8.59 8.74
N GLY A 67 -8.90 7.87 9.54
CA GLY A 67 -8.35 6.57 9.17
C GLY A 67 -6.88 6.59 8.76
N LEU A 68 -6.15 7.66 9.01
CA LEU A 68 -4.71 7.74 8.73
C LEU A 68 -3.93 6.63 9.44
N ASP A 69 -4.22 6.36 10.71
CA ASP A 69 -3.58 5.29 11.48
C ASP A 69 -3.79 3.90 10.84
N GLU A 70 -4.96 3.67 10.22
CA GLU A 70 -5.25 2.41 9.50
C GLU A 70 -4.43 2.31 8.22
N CYS A 71 -4.32 3.40 7.46
CA CYS A 71 -3.49 3.45 6.25
C CYS A 71 -2.02 3.17 6.58
N ILE A 72 -1.50 3.79 7.64
CA ILE A 72 -0.12 3.57 8.08
C ILE A 72 0.08 2.12 8.53
N ARG A 73 -0.85 1.56 9.31
CA ARG A 73 -0.78 0.15 9.72
C ARG A 73 -0.82 -0.81 8.54
N TYR A 74 -1.62 -0.51 7.53
CA TYR A 74 -1.66 -1.30 6.30
C TYR A 74 -0.30 -1.29 5.61
N LEU A 75 0.31 -0.11 5.41
CA LEU A 75 1.63 0.01 4.80
C LEU A 75 2.71 -0.71 5.61
N GLU A 76 2.75 -0.52 6.94
CA GLU A 76 3.72 -1.18 7.83
C GLU A 76 3.62 -2.72 7.80
N SER A 77 2.44 -3.26 7.50
CA SER A 77 2.18 -4.70 7.42
C SER A 77 2.07 -5.22 5.99
N PHE A 78 2.26 -4.37 4.99
CA PHE A 78 2.14 -4.73 3.59
C PHE A 78 3.09 -5.87 3.23
N LYS A 79 2.53 -6.98 2.78
CA LYS A 79 3.28 -8.13 2.33
C LYS A 79 2.42 -9.00 1.43
N VAL A 80 2.95 -9.34 0.26
CA VAL A 80 2.34 -10.34 -0.63
C VAL A 80 2.67 -11.73 -0.10
N THR A 81 1.66 -12.51 0.22
CA THR A 81 1.82 -13.86 0.78
C THR A 81 2.01 -14.92 -0.32
N ASP A 82 2.46 -16.11 0.08
CA ASP A 82 2.59 -17.22 -0.88
C ASP A 82 1.23 -17.61 -1.49
N THR A 83 0.16 -17.57 -0.70
CA THR A 83 -1.21 -17.81 -1.19
C THR A 83 -1.63 -16.77 -2.22
N ASP A 84 -1.28 -15.49 -2.01
CA ASP A 84 -1.53 -14.42 -2.98
C ASP A 84 -0.78 -14.70 -4.29
N ILE A 85 0.48 -15.11 -4.18
CA ILE A 85 1.31 -15.46 -5.34
C ILE A 85 0.71 -16.64 -6.13
N GLU A 86 0.27 -17.68 -5.44
CA GLU A 86 -0.38 -18.83 -6.08
C GLU A 86 -1.62 -18.38 -6.87
N TYR A 87 -2.46 -17.56 -6.25
CA TYR A 87 -3.63 -16.99 -6.93
C TYR A 87 -3.23 -16.14 -8.15
N LEU A 88 -2.27 -15.23 -8.01
CA LEU A 88 -1.81 -14.37 -9.09
C LEU A 88 -1.23 -15.16 -10.27
N ARG A 89 -0.59 -16.30 -10.02
CA ARG A 89 -0.12 -17.20 -11.08
C ARG A 89 -1.26 -17.74 -11.93
N THR A 90 -2.44 -17.94 -11.35
CA THR A 90 -3.63 -18.37 -12.13
C THR A 90 -4.17 -17.26 -13.02
N LEU A 91 -4.06 -16.01 -12.58
CA LEU A 91 -4.53 -14.83 -13.33
C LEU A 91 -3.52 -14.37 -14.40
N LEU A 92 -2.24 -14.56 -14.16
CA LEU A 92 -1.14 -14.16 -15.03
C LEU A 92 -0.28 -15.36 -15.45
N PRO A 93 -0.84 -16.35 -16.18
CA PRO A 93 -0.15 -17.60 -16.50
C PRO A 93 1.05 -17.42 -17.45
N ARG A 94 1.18 -16.25 -18.08
CA ARG A 94 2.28 -15.91 -19.00
C ARG A 94 3.31 -14.96 -18.37
N ALA A 95 3.16 -14.58 -17.11
CA ALA A 95 4.13 -13.74 -16.43
C ALA A 95 5.39 -14.52 -16.08
N GLU A 96 6.53 -13.85 -16.19
CA GLU A 96 7.83 -14.43 -15.86
C GLU A 96 7.90 -14.77 -14.35
N PRO A 97 8.51 -15.91 -13.98
CA PRO A 97 8.66 -16.32 -12.58
C PRO A 97 9.32 -15.26 -11.70
N GLY A 98 10.31 -14.53 -12.22
CA GLY A 98 11.01 -13.46 -11.49
C GLY A 98 10.11 -12.31 -11.05
N PHE A 99 8.99 -12.05 -11.74
CA PHE A 99 8.01 -11.07 -11.30
C PHE A 99 7.35 -11.49 -9.96
N PHE A 100 7.00 -12.74 -9.82
CA PHE A 100 6.39 -13.26 -8.59
C PHE A 100 7.39 -13.29 -7.43
N ASP A 101 8.66 -13.55 -7.71
CA ASP A 101 9.71 -13.48 -6.70
C ASP A 101 9.94 -12.04 -6.23
N TRP A 102 9.90 -11.08 -7.15
CA TRP A 102 9.94 -9.66 -6.84
C TRP A 102 8.72 -9.22 -6.01
N LEU A 103 7.50 -9.62 -6.39
CA LEU A 103 6.28 -9.33 -5.62
C LEU A 103 6.34 -9.87 -4.19
N ARG A 104 6.88 -11.09 -4.01
CA ARG A 104 7.05 -11.70 -2.70
C ARG A 104 8.00 -10.91 -1.80
N ALA A 105 9.02 -10.30 -2.39
CA ALA A 105 10.01 -9.49 -1.69
C ALA A 105 9.54 -8.05 -1.42
N LEU A 106 8.45 -7.62 -2.08
CA LEU A 106 7.96 -6.25 -1.98
C LEU A 106 7.42 -5.96 -0.59
N ASP A 107 7.82 -4.83 -0.05
CA ASP A 107 7.28 -4.22 1.16
C ASP A 107 7.08 -2.72 0.95
N ALA A 108 6.72 -1.99 1.99
CA ALA A 108 6.51 -0.54 1.90
C ALA A 108 7.60 0.28 2.63
N SER A 109 8.82 -0.28 2.75
CA SER A 109 9.92 0.40 3.47
C SER A 109 10.38 1.68 2.79
N ASP A 110 10.19 1.81 1.48
CA ASP A 110 10.56 2.98 0.66
C ASP A 110 9.41 3.99 0.54
N VAL A 111 8.24 3.70 1.11
CA VAL A 111 7.07 4.58 1.00
C VAL A 111 7.14 5.69 2.06
N THR A 112 7.07 6.94 1.61
CA THR A 112 6.92 8.10 2.49
C THR A 112 5.51 8.66 2.36
N VAL A 113 4.84 8.86 3.49
CA VAL A 113 3.47 9.40 3.54
C VAL A 113 3.51 10.84 4.06
N HIS A 114 2.96 11.76 3.28
CA HIS A 114 2.67 13.12 3.70
C HIS A 114 1.16 13.27 3.87
N ALA A 115 0.70 13.45 5.08
CA ALA A 115 -0.72 13.48 5.37
C ALA A 115 -1.16 14.78 6.06
N VAL A 116 -2.42 15.17 5.83
CA VAL A 116 -3.09 16.17 6.66
C VAL A 116 -3.40 15.54 8.01
N ARG A 117 -3.41 16.36 9.05
CA ARG A 117 -3.83 15.89 10.39
C ARG A 117 -5.33 15.63 10.43
N GLU A 118 -5.71 14.58 11.14
CA GLU A 118 -7.10 14.31 11.51
C GLU A 118 -7.59 15.32 12.56
#